data_7ed65b6bf45bf2b420b2d2420974b79d
#
_entry.id   7ed65b6bf45bf2b420b2d2420974b79d
#
_cell.length_a   1.000
_cell.length_b   1.000
_cell.length_c   1.000
_cell.angle_alpha   90.00
_cell.angle_beta   90.00
_cell.angle_gamma   90.00
#
_symmetry.space_group_name_H-M   'P 1'
#
loop_
_entity.id
_entity.type
_entity.pdbx_description
1 polymer ?
#
loop_
_entity_poly.entity_id
_entity_poly.type
_entity_poly.pdbx_seq_one_letter_code
_entity_poly.pdbx_strand_id
1 'polypeptide(L)'
;GYESVYRDNGCVDVAVKAGSYYSPFLKQQADMGVADVPTLVGNAQNAGYKVEAFDGYAKKGDILVYGNNDHVVISDGAGGAFGNSSSKGHAMFYSDANNAWHTNEAPSKVIRMS
;
A
#
# COMPACT_ATOMS: atom_id res chain seq x y z
N GLY A 1 14.36 -8.71 3.18
CA GLY A 1 13.51 -7.62 3.39
C GLY A 1 13.52 -6.58 2.32
N TYR A 2 12.62 -5.70 2.41
CA TYR A 2 12.46 -4.64 1.45
C TYR A 2 13.07 -3.38 2.01
N GLU A 3 14.36 -3.44 2.23
CA GLU A 3 15.01 -2.29 2.66
C GLU A 3 15.27 -1.37 1.55
N SER A 4 15.56 -0.30 1.84
CA SER A 4 16.24 0.41 0.96
C SER A 4 15.71 1.45 0.24
N VAL A 5 14.54 1.60 0.16
CA VAL A 5 14.08 2.62 -0.70
C VAL A 5 13.40 3.65 0.14
N TYR A 6 14.20 4.53 0.69
CA TYR A 6 13.68 5.54 1.55
C TYR A 6 13.60 6.84 0.85
N ARG A 7 13.00 6.78 -0.32
CA ARG A 7 12.73 7.95 -1.11
C ARG A 7 11.27 8.25 -1.02
N ASP A 8 10.84 9.34 -1.60
CA ASP A 8 9.44 9.76 -1.59
C ASP A 8 8.51 8.67 -2.12
N ASN A 9 8.99 7.84 -3.02
CA ASN A 9 8.19 6.80 -3.65
C ASN A 9 8.37 5.41 -3.02
N GLY A 10 9.10 5.34 -1.93
CA GLY A 10 9.40 4.06 -1.30
C GLY A 10 8.18 3.30 -0.82
N CYS A 11 7.12 4.01 -0.44
CA CYS A 11 5.90 3.35 0.04
C CYS A 11 5.25 2.52 -1.07
N VAL A 12 5.23 3.01 -2.30
CA VAL A 12 4.66 2.26 -3.42
C VAL A 12 5.54 1.06 -3.76
N ASP A 13 6.85 1.27 -3.84
CA ASP A 13 7.79 0.20 -4.14
C ASP A 13 7.65 -0.97 -3.18
N VAL A 14 7.60 -0.70 -1.88
CA VAL A 14 7.44 -1.73 -0.87
C VAL A 14 6.09 -2.42 -1.01
N ALA A 15 5.01 -1.65 -1.17
CA ALA A 15 3.67 -2.22 -1.24
C ALA A 15 3.50 -3.13 -2.46
N VAL A 16 3.96 -2.70 -3.64
CA VAL A 16 3.80 -3.52 -4.85
C VAL A 16 4.69 -4.75 -4.82
N LYS A 17 5.90 -4.66 -4.27
CA LYS A 17 6.77 -5.82 -4.14
C LYS A 17 6.22 -6.83 -3.14
N ALA A 18 5.77 -6.37 -1.99
CA ALA A 18 5.15 -7.26 -1.01
C ALA A 18 3.86 -7.87 -1.57
N GLY A 19 3.05 -7.06 -2.24
CA GLY A 19 1.79 -7.52 -2.82
C GLY A 19 1.97 -8.45 -4.01
N SER A 20 3.13 -8.47 -4.64
CA SER A 20 3.39 -9.33 -5.79
C SER A 20 3.24 -10.82 -5.46
N TYR A 21 3.37 -11.19 -4.20
CA TYR A 21 3.16 -12.55 -3.76
C TYR A 21 1.67 -12.94 -3.76
N TYR A 22 0.77 -11.96 -3.81
CA TYR A 22 -0.67 -12.19 -3.72
C TYR A 22 -1.41 -11.80 -4.99
N SER A 23 -0.84 -10.95 -5.81
CA SER A 23 -1.56 -10.35 -6.93
C SER A 23 -0.67 -10.22 -8.16
N PRO A 24 -1.05 -10.85 -9.29
CA PRO A 24 -0.34 -10.63 -10.56
C PRO A 24 -0.35 -9.17 -10.99
N PHE A 25 -1.42 -8.43 -10.68
CA PHE A 25 -1.48 -7.01 -10.98
C PHE A 25 -0.38 -6.25 -10.24
N LEU A 26 -0.20 -6.50 -8.93
CA LEU A 26 0.82 -5.82 -8.16
C LEU A 26 2.22 -6.21 -8.62
N LYS A 27 2.42 -7.46 -9.04
CA LYS A 27 3.67 -7.87 -9.65
C LYS A 27 3.95 -7.09 -10.93
N GLN A 28 2.94 -6.90 -11.75
CA GLN A 28 3.07 -6.11 -12.97
C GLN A 28 3.46 -4.66 -12.65
N GLN A 29 2.83 -4.06 -11.64
CA GLN A 29 3.16 -2.70 -11.23
C GLN A 29 4.62 -2.61 -10.75
N ALA A 30 5.08 -3.59 -10.02
CA ALA A 30 6.48 -3.65 -9.60
C ALA A 30 7.42 -3.75 -10.80
N ASP A 31 7.10 -4.63 -11.75
CA ASP A 31 7.91 -4.83 -12.94
C ASP A 31 7.94 -3.60 -13.84
N MET A 32 6.86 -2.82 -13.86
CA MET A 32 6.76 -1.58 -14.62
C MET A 32 7.44 -0.39 -13.93
N GLY A 33 7.88 -0.57 -12.68
CA GLY A 33 8.52 0.51 -11.95
C GLY A 33 7.57 1.59 -11.47
N VAL A 34 6.30 1.27 -11.25
CA VAL A 34 5.34 2.24 -10.71
C VAL A 34 5.82 2.70 -9.35
N ALA A 35 5.94 3.99 -9.15
CA ALA A 35 6.62 4.56 -8.00
C ALA A 35 5.82 5.61 -7.24
N ASP A 36 4.65 6.00 -7.71
CA ASP A 36 3.84 7.00 -7.02
C ASP A 36 2.40 6.51 -6.79
N VAL A 37 1.79 7.02 -5.73
CA VAL A 37 0.46 6.56 -5.31
C VAL A 37 -0.62 6.88 -6.34
N PRO A 38 -0.70 8.09 -6.91
CA PRO A 38 -1.74 8.38 -7.90
C PRO A 38 -1.68 7.45 -9.11
N THR A 39 -0.48 7.10 -9.57
CA THR A 39 -0.33 6.18 -10.70
C THR A 39 -0.81 4.79 -10.34
N LEU A 40 -0.47 4.30 -9.15
CA LEU A 40 -0.93 2.99 -8.69
C LEU A 40 -2.45 2.94 -8.60
N VAL A 41 -3.06 3.95 -8.00
CA VAL A 41 -4.52 4.03 -7.86
C VAL A 41 -5.18 4.07 -9.24
N GLY A 42 -4.69 4.90 -10.15
CA GLY A 42 -5.23 5.01 -11.50
C GLY A 42 -5.13 3.70 -12.27
N ASN A 43 -3.98 3.03 -12.18
CA ASN A 43 -3.78 1.75 -12.87
C ASN A 43 -4.71 0.67 -12.31
N ALA A 44 -4.94 0.68 -11.01
CA ALA A 44 -5.86 -0.27 -10.39
C ALA A 44 -7.29 -0.05 -10.87
N GLN A 45 -7.73 1.20 -10.94
CA GLN A 45 -9.06 1.53 -11.46
C GLN A 45 -9.21 1.09 -12.91
N ASN A 46 -8.20 1.36 -13.74
CA ASN A 46 -8.21 0.98 -15.15
C ASN A 46 -8.23 -0.53 -15.34
N ALA A 47 -7.66 -1.29 -14.41
CA ALA A 47 -7.66 -2.74 -14.45
C ALA A 47 -8.94 -3.36 -13.89
N GLY A 48 -9.87 -2.55 -13.40
CA GLY A 48 -11.15 -3.02 -12.90
C GLY A 48 -11.20 -3.32 -11.41
N TYR A 49 -10.16 -3.01 -10.66
CA TYR A 49 -10.17 -3.17 -9.22
C TYR A 49 -10.98 -2.06 -8.57
N LYS A 50 -11.67 -2.42 -7.48
CA LYS A 50 -12.52 -1.47 -6.79
C LYS A 50 -11.67 -0.60 -5.87
N VAL A 51 -11.77 0.70 -6.04
CA VAL A 51 -11.14 1.70 -5.17
C VAL A 51 -12.27 2.44 -4.48
N GLU A 52 -12.31 2.36 -3.16
CA GLU A 52 -13.43 2.92 -2.40
C GLU A 52 -12.95 3.50 -1.08
N ALA A 53 -13.83 4.25 -0.41
CA ALA A 53 -13.52 4.76 0.92
C ALA A 53 -13.30 3.59 1.86
N PHE A 54 -12.30 3.72 2.74
CA PHE A 54 -12.02 2.66 3.70
C PHE A 54 -13.13 2.60 4.75
N ASP A 55 -13.66 1.42 4.96
CA ASP A 55 -14.76 1.18 5.89
C ASP A 55 -14.34 0.52 7.20
N GLY A 56 -13.04 0.38 7.41
CA GLY A 56 -12.49 -0.26 8.60
C GLY A 56 -12.07 -1.71 8.37
N TYR A 57 -12.36 -2.26 7.20
CA TYR A 57 -12.05 -3.65 6.91
C TYR A 57 -11.27 -3.78 5.61
N ALA A 58 -10.24 -4.63 5.63
CA ALA A 58 -9.46 -4.96 4.46
C ALA A 58 -9.05 -6.43 4.53
N LYS A 59 -8.96 -7.08 3.38
CA LYS A 59 -8.48 -8.45 3.30
C LYS A 59 -6.97 -8.44 3.13
N LYS A 60 -6.36 -9.57 3.42
CA LYS A 60 -4.92 -9.73 3.18
C LYS A 60 -4.61 -9.45 1.72
N GLY A 61 -3.67 -8.58 1.49
CA GLY A 61 -3.27 -8.20 0.14
C GLY A 61 -3.96 -6.96 -0.41
N ASP A 62 -5.00 -6.45 0.23
CA ASP A 62 -5.60 -5.19 -0.18
C ASP A 62 -4.64 -4.05 0.09
N ILE A 63 -4.72 -3.00 -0.72
CA ILE A 63 -3.86 -1.83 -0.58
C ILE A 63 -4.62 -0.75 0.17
N LEU A 64 -4.01 -0.24 1.23
CA LEU A 64 -4.58 0.85 2.03
C LEU A 64 -3.90 2.15 1.63
N VAL A 65 -4.70 3.16 1.33
CA VAL A 65 -4.24 4.47 0.88
C VAL A 65 -4.54 5.51 1.95
N TYR A 66 -3.58 6.35 2.26
CA TYR A 66 -3.70 7.37 3.31
C TYR A 66 -3.68 8.76 2.72
N GLY A 67 -4.38 9.68 3.39
CA GLY A 67 -4.43 11.08 2.98
C GLY A 67 -5.04 11.25 1.60
N ASN A 68 -4.51 12.19 0.84
CA ASN A 68 -4.94 12.42 -0.54
C ASN A 68 -3.91 11.75 -1.47
N ASN A 69 -3.91 10.40 -1.47
CA ASN A 69 -2.94 9.60 -2.22
C ASN A 69 -1.50 9.89 -1.79
N ASP A 70 -1.29 10.05 -0.48
CA ASP A 70 0.03 10.42 0.04
C ASP A 70 0.88 9.23 0.45
N HIS A 71 0.26 8.12 0.83
CA HIS A 71 0.98 6.97 1.35
C HIS A 71 0.16 5.70 1.11
N VAL A 72 0.84 4.57 0.94
CA VAL A 72 0.19 3.26 0.79
C VAL A 72 0.91 2.20 1.60
N VAL A 73 0.14 1.23 2.08
CA VAL A 73 0.64 0.01 2.69
C VAL A 73 -0.21 -1.15 2.20
N ILE A 74 0.23 -2.37 2.46
CA ILE A 74 -0.54 -3.58 2.14
C ILE A 74 -1.14 -4.15 3.41
N SER A 75 -2.42 -4.52 3.37
CA SER A 75 -3.13 -5.06 4.51
C SER A 75 -2.69 -6.49 4.81
N ASP A 76 -2.59 -6.83 6.10
CA ASP A 76 -2.35 -8.21 6.52
C ASP A 76 -3.64 -9.00 6.71
N GLY A 77 -4.80 -8.38 6.54
CA GLY A 77 -6.10 -9.01 6.71
C GLY A 77 -6.57 -9.13 8.15
N ALA A 78 -5.79 -8.65 9.10
CA ALA A 78 -6.10 -8.77 10.53
C ALA A 78 -6.02 -7.41 11.24
N GLY A 79 -6.22 -6.33 10.50
CA GLY A 79 -6.17 -4.98 11.04
C GLY A 79 -4.80 -4.33 11.01
N GLY A 80 -3.76 -5.06 10.64
CA GLY A 80 -2.41 -4.55 10.51
C GLY A 80 -2.03 -4.31 9.06
N ALA A 81 -0.79 -3.89 8.85
CA ALA A 81 -0.30 -3.57 7.53
C ALA A 81 1.22 -3.66 7.44
N PHE A 82 1.72 -3.82 6.21
CA PHE A 82 3.15 -3.84 5.93
C PHE A 82 3.45 -2.74 4.93
N GLY A 83 4.45 -1.95 5.22
CA GLY A 83 4.80 -0.85 4.34
C GLY A 83 6.14 -0.22 4.66
N ASN A 84 6.51 0.79 3.87
CA ASN A 84 7.75 1.50 4.06
C ASN A 84 7.60 2.57 5.13
N SER A 85 8.58 2.64 6.04
CA SER A 85 8.66 3.72 7.00
C SER A 85 9.84 4.61 6.64
N SER A 86 9.56 5.82 6.18
CA SER A 86 10.61 6.77 5.83
C SER A 86 11.39 7.21 7.09
N SER A 87 10.72 7.29 8.24
CA SER A 87 11.38 7.70 9.48
C SER A 87 12.30 6.63 10.04
N LYS A 88 12.00 5.36 9.78
CA LYS A 88 12.83 4.24 10.23
C LYS A 88 13.84 3.80 9.17
N GLY A 89 13.65 4.23 7.97
CA GLY A 89 14.55 3.90 6.88
C GLY A 89 14.42 2.47 6.35
N HIS A 90 13.31 1.79 6.57
CA HIS A 90 13.09 0.44 6.04
C HIS A 90 11.61 0.05 6.06
N ALA A 91 11.30 -1.07 5.42
CA ALA A 91 9.95 -1.63 5.47
C ALA A 91 9.64 -2.14 6.88
N MET A 92 8.41 -1.96 7.30
CA MET A 92 7.96 -2.34 8.63
C MET A 92 6.57 -2.96 8.59
N PHE A 93 6.33 -3.84 9.57
CA PHE A 93 4.99 -4.31 9.85
C PHE A 93 4.37 -3.45 10.96
N TYR A 94 3.13 -3.07 10.77
CA TYR A 94 2.35 -2.32 11.74
C TYR A 94 1.19 -3.19 12.20
N SER A 95 1.08 -3.41 13.51
CA SER A 95 -0.01 -4.22 14.05
C SER A 95 -1.37 -3.54 13.91
N ASP A 96 -1.39 -2.22 13.75
CA ASP A 96 -2.61 -1.44 13.56
C ASP A 96 -2.41 -0.52 12.36
N ALA A 97 -3.21 -0.72 11.33
CA ALA A 97 -3.13 0.09 10.11
C ALA A 97 -3.41 1.57 10.36
N ASN A 98 -4.11 1.91 11.45
CA ASN A 98 -4.35 3.31 11.81
C ASN A 98 -3.08 4.01 12.28
N ASN A 99 -2.02 3.27 12.55
CA ASN A 99 -0.73 3.82 12.97
C ASN A 99 0.35 3.64 11.91
N ALA A 100 -0.02 3.26 10.71
CA ALA A 100 0.96 2.95 9.66
C ALA A 100 1.41 4.19 8.87
N TRP A 101 0.94 5.36 9.22
CA TRP A 101 1.38 6.62 8.62
C TRP A 101 1.72 7.59 9.75
N HIS A 102 2.67 8.47 9.50
CA HIS A 102 3.22 9.35 10.54
C HIS A 102 2.18 10.25 11.22
N THR A 103 1.05 10.48 10.60
CA THR A 103 -0.03 11.28 11.19
C THR A 103 -0.95 10.46 12.09
N ASN A 104 -0.77 9.14 12.14
CA ASN A 104 -1.65 8.21 12.86
C ASN A 104 -3.11 8.30 12.43
N GLU A 105 -3.34 8.63 11.17
CA GLU A 105 -4.68 8.67 10.61
C GLU A 105 -5.05 7.30 10.05
N ALA A 106 -6.35 7.00 10.07
CA ALA A 106 -6.86 5.82 9.38
C ALA A 106 -6.69 5.97 7.88
N PRO A 107 -6.61 4.86 7.13
CA PRO A 107 -6.62 4.94 5.68
C PRO A 107 -7.84 5.69 5.16
N SER A 108 -7.65 6.46 4.10
CA SER A 108 -8.76 7.19 3.47
C SER A 108 -9.47 6.34 2.42
N LYS A 109 -8.73 5.43 1.78
CA LYS A 109 -9.25 4.57 0.71
C LYS A 109 -8.65 3.18 0.82
N VAL A 110 -9.31 2.24 0.14
CA VAL A 110 -8.77 0.89 -0.02
C VAL A 110 -8.89 0.47 -1.48
N ILE A 111 -7.88 -0.20 -1.99
CA ILE A 111 -7.93 -0.86 -3.29
C ILE A 111 -8.20 -2.33 -3.01
N ARG A 112 -9.38 -2.81 -3.38
CA ARG A 112 -9.78 -4.19 -3.15
C ARG A 112 -9.12 -5.07 -4.20
N MET A 113 -8.18 -5.89 -3.78
CA MET A 113 -7.37 -6.69 -4.70
C MET A 113 -7.97 -8.07 -4.98
N SER A 114 -9.06 -8.40 -4.35
CA SER A 114 -9.71 -9.69 -4.59
C SER A 114 -11.13 -9.54 -5.07
#